data_fde38ef1e314e688fce04ffc740296db
#
_entry.id   fde38ef1e314e688fce04ffc740296db
#
_cell.length_a   1.000
_cell.length_b   1.000
_cell.length_c   1.000
_cell.angle_alpha   90.00
_cell.angle_beta   90.00
_cell.angle_gamma   90.00
#
_symmetry.space_group_name_H-M   'P 1'
#
loop_
_entity.id
_entity.type
_entity.pdbx_description
1 polymer ?
#
loop_
_entity_poly.entity_id
_entity_poly.type
_entity_poly.pdbx_seq_one_letter_code
_entity_poly.pdbx_strand_id
1 'polypeptide(L)'
;MIIIGLGNKGLSYKNTYHNMGFDVVSKLAKELGVRFSHTECKAKTAVTNVNGTRVVLAKPETYMNLSGESVRELMGKYKETADGIIVIYDDIDIAIGTIRARNAGSAGTHNGMRNIVECLNGNTAFKRIRIGTGFDHGNVPLYNVVLSKVKGENKTLVDASTDFVANELLSFLKDGDFDKLMRNVNGFKPE
;
A
#
# COMPACT_ATOMS: atom_id res chain seq x y z
N MET A 1 10.57 5.26 9.77
CA MET A 1 9.82 5.12 8.51
C MET A 1 8.66 4.16 8.69
N ILE A 2 7.49 4.46 8.11
CA ILE A 2 6.31 3.58 8.16
C ILE A 2 5.88 3.22 6.73
N ILE A 3 5.74 1.93 6.44
CA ILE A 3 5.23 1.42 5.16
C ILE A 3 3.84 0.85 5.41
N ILE A 4 2.83 1.45 4.80
CA ILE A 4 1.42 1.20 5.06
C ILE A 4 0.80 0.56 3.82
N GLY A 5 0.36 -0.68 3.93
CA GLY A 5 -0.51 -1.28 2.91
C GLY A 5 -1.96 -1.00 3.26
N LEU A 6 -2.75 -0.50 2.31
CA LEU A 6 -4.19 -0.35 2.51
C LEU A 6 -4.95 -1.64 2.20
N GLY A 7 -6.06 -1.84 2.88
CA GLY A 7 -6.93 -3.00 2.75
C GLY A 7 -8.01 -3.05 3.81
N ASN A 8 -8.89 -4.02 3.70
CA ASN A 8 -9.93 -4.32 4.67
C ASN A 8 -9.59 -5.60 5.46
N LYS A 9 -9.85 -5.58 6.78
CA LYS A 9 -9.66 -6.74 7.65
C LYS A 9 -10.72 -7.81 7.41
N GLY A 10 -10.36 -9.06 7.63
CA GLY A 10 -11.26 -10.22 7.58
C GLY A 10 -11.07 -11.11 6.36
N LEU A 11 -11.43 -12.39 6.52
CA LEU A 11 -11.23 -13.42 5.49
C LEU A 11 -12.03 -13.15 4.21
N SER A 12 -13.18 -12.50 4.32
CA SER A 12 -14.01 -12.12 3.17
C SER A 12 -13.29 -11.18 2.20
N TYR A 13 -12.36 -10.36 2.69
CA TYR A 13 -11.61 -9.41 1.86
C TYR A 13 -10.25 -9.94 1.36
N LYS A 14 -9.83 -11.12 1.80
CA LYS A 14 -8.58 -11.73 1.33
C LYS A 14 -8.62 -11.94 -0.18
N ASN A 15 -7.53 -11.61 -0.87
CA ASN A 15 -7.40 -11.71 -2.33
C ASN A 15 -8.42 -10.84 -3.11
N THR A 16 -8.90 -9.74 -2.55
CA THR A 16 -9.63 -8.72 -3.30
C THR A 16 -8.68 -7.67 -3.85
N TYR A 17 -9.09 -6.95 -4.89
CA TYR A 17 -8.28 -5.85 -5.42
C TYR A 17 -7.94 -4.82 -4.34
N HIS A 18 -8.91 -4.47 -3.49
CA HIS A 18 -8.75 -3.49 -2.41
C HIS A 18 -7.76 -3.92 -1.30
N ASN A 19 -7.29 -5.18 -1.33
CA ASN A 19 -6.31 -5.70 -0.38
C ASN A 19 -4.88 -5.82 -0.96
N MET A 20 -4.62 -5.34 -2.16
CA MET A 20 -3.28 -5.38 -2.77
C MET A 20 -2.21 -4.71 -1.89
N GLY A 21 -2.55 -3.61 -1.21
CA GLY A 21 -1.63 -2.98 -0.26
C GLY A 21 -1.27 -3.91 0.90
N PHE A 22 -2.25 -4.61 1.47
CA PHE A 22 -2.01 -5.63 2.51
C PHE A 22 -1.11 -6.77 2.01
N ASP A 23 -1.29 -7.19 0.75
CA ASP A 23 -0.51 -8.27 0.16
C ASP A 23 0.96 -7.86 0.01
N VAL A 24 1.24 -6.66 -0.49
CA VAL A 24 2.62 -6.13 -0.61
C VAL A 24 3.33 -6.09 0.74
N VAL A 25 2.72 -5.49 1.77
CA VAL A 25 3.40 -5.41 3.09
C VAL A 25 3.51 -6.78 3.77
N SER A 26 2.64 -7.75 3.40
CA SER A 26 2.77 -9.13 3.88
C SER A 26 3.97 -9.83 3.24
N LYS A 27 4.15 -9.65 1.93
CA LYS A 27 5.28 -10.18 1.18
C LYS A 27 6.59 -9.55 1.68
N LEU A 28 6.62 -8.23 1.85
CA LEU A 28 7.77 -7.52 2.41
C LEU A 28 8.12 -7.99 3.83
N ALA A 29 7.11 -8.22 4.69
CA ALA A 29 7.34 -8.76 6.03
C ALA A 29 7.99 -10.15 5.99
N LYS A 30 7.56 -11.02 5.05
CA LYS A 30 8.15 -12.33 4.82
C LYS A 30 9.62 -12.22 4.41
N GLU A 31 9.95 -11.34 3.45
CA GLU A 31 11.34 -11.11 3.00
C GLU A 31 12.24 -10.54 4.12
N LEU A 32 11.68 -9.72 5.01
CA LEU A 32 12.37 -9.18 6.19
C LEU A 32 12.42 -10.16 7.38
N GLY A 33 11.79 -11.33 7.27
CA GLY A 33 11.74 -12.33 8.35
C GLY A 33 10.94 -11.89 9.57
N VAL A 34 9.99 -10.95 9.41
CA VAL A 34 9.19 -10.40 10.52
C VAL A 34 7.71 -10.76 10.40
N ARG A 35 6.99 -10.67 11.53
CA ARG A 35 5.56 -10.99 11.60
C ARG A 35 4.75 -9.83 12.14
N PHE A 36 3.51 -9.69 11.68
CA PHE A 36 2.52 -8.77 12.22
C PHE A 36 2.04 -9.24 13.60
N SER A 37 2.83 -9.01 14.63
CA SER A 37 2.62 -9.51 16.00
C SER A 37 1.98 -8.48 16.94
N HIS A 38 1.96 -7.21 16.58
CA HIS A 38 1.38 -6.15 17.39
C HIS A 38 0.04 -5.69 16.84
N THR A 39 -0.86 -5.30 17.73
CA THR A 39 -2.09 -4.58 17.40
C THR A 39 -2.06 -3.24 18.11
N GLU A 40 -1.92 -2.17 17.36
CA GLU A 40 -1.71 -0.82 17.87
C GLU A 40 -2.16 0.23 16.86
N CYS A 41 -2.51 1.43 17.30
CA CYS A 41 -2.90 2.51 16.41
C CYS A 41 -3.94 2.05 15.35
N LYS A 42 -4.90 1.23 15.77
CA LYS A 42 -5.92 0.64 14.90
C LYS A 42 -5.34 -0.14 13.69
N ALA A 43 -4.15 -0.74 13.85
CA ALA A 43 -3.48 -1.52 12.81
C ALA A 43 -2.84 -2.80 13.36
N LYS A 44 -2.62 -3.77 12.48
CA LYS A 44 -1.61 -4.82 12.69
C LYS A 44 -0.26 -4.28 12.25
N THR A 45 0.76 -4.39 13.11
CA THR A 45 2.09 -3.90 12.80
C THR A 45 3.17 -4.97 12.99
N ALA A 46 4.21 -4.85 12.16
CA ALA A 46 5.47 -5.55 12.28
C ALA A 46 6.59 -4.51 12.34
N VAL A 47 7.47 -4.61 13.31
CA VAL A 47 8.57 -3.65 13.52
C VAL A 47 9.90 -4.35 13.37
N THR A 48 10.80 -3.73 12.62
CA THR A 48 12.17 -4.23 12.42
C THR A 48 13.16 -3.08 12.32
N ASN A 49 14.43 -3.40 12.16
CA ASN A 49 15.50 -2.45 11.88
C ASN A 49 16.24 -2.92 10.62
N VAL A 50 16.42 -2.01 9.67
CA VAL A 50 17.20 -2.25 8.45
C VAL A 50 18.26 -1.17 8.38
N ASN A 51 19.54 -1.55 8.38
CA ASN A 51 20.69 -0.64 8.33
C ASN A 51 20.61 0.52 9.35
N GLY A 52 20.20 0.22 10.60
CA GLY A 52 20.07 1.21 11.66
C GLY A 52 18.77 2.03 11.64
N THR A 53 17.96 1.90 10.58
CA THR A 53 16.67 2.60 10.47
C THR A 53 15.53 1.72 10.94
N ARG A 54 14.72 2.25 11.89
CA ARG A 54 13.49 1.57 12.30
C ARG A 54 12.45 1.61 11.17
N VAL A 55 11.97 0.42 10.81
CA VAL A 55 10.93 0.22 9.79
C VAL A 55 9.69 -0.39 10.45
N VAL A 56 8.55 0.23 10.23
CA VAL A 56 7.24 -0.23 10.70
C VAL A 56 6.41 -0.59 9.48
N LEU A 57 6.04 -1.86 9.36
CA LEU A 57 5.04 -2.31 8.38
C LEU A 57 3.68 -2.28 9.03
N ALA A 58 2.69 -1.68 8.38
CA ALA A 58 1.36 -1.52 8.96
C ALA A 58 0.24 -1.93 8.00
N LYS A 59 -0.78 -2.58 8.59
CA LYS A 59 -2.06 -2.91 7.96
C LYS A 59 -3.17 -2.29 8.79
N PRO A 60 -3.73 -1.13 8.42
CA PRO A 60 -4.87 -0.54 9.12
C PRO A 60 -6.04 -1.54 9.23
N GLU A 61 -6.64 -1.63 10.41
CA GLU A 61 -7.83 -2.48 10.67
C GLU A 61 -9.11 -1.65 10.84
N THR A 62 -9.10 -0.41 10.38
CA THR A 62 -10.19 0.59 10.48
C THR A 62 -11.25 0.43 9.38
N TYR A 63 -11.14 -0.55 8.49
CA TYR A 63 -11.69 -0.54 7.15
C TYR A 63 -11.20 0.63 6.30
N MET A 64 -11.37 0.52 4.96
CA MET A 64 -10.75 1.42 3.99
C MET A 64 -11.07 2.90 4.23
N ASN A 65 -12.33 3.21 4.48
CA ASN A 65 -12.80 4.60 4.60
C ASN A 65 -12.28 5.37 5.82
N LEU A 66 -11.66 4.69 6.78
CA LEU A 66 -11.10 5.26 8.02
C LEU A 66 -9.60 4.99 8.17
N SER A 67 -8.91 4.65 7.06
CA SER A 67 -7.48 4.33 7.07
C SER A 67 -6.62 5.47 7.62
N GLY A 68 -7.01 6.72 7.40
CA GLY A 68 -6.30 7.90 7.86
C GLY A 68 -6.21 8.03 9.37
N GLU A 69 -7.20 7.52 10.11
CA GLU A 69 -7.15 7.51 11.58
C GLU A 69 -5.96 6.70 12.08
N SER A 70 -5.80 5.48 11.53
CA SER A 70 -4.67 4.61 11.85
C SER A 70 -3.33 5.23 11.44
N VAL A 71 -3.25 5.80 10.23
CA VAL A 71 -2.03 6.45 9.72
C VAL A 71 -1.61 7.59 10.63
N ARG A 72 -2.52 8.48 11.02
CA ARG A 72 -2.25 9.59 11.93
C ARG A 72 -1.75 9.11 13.30
N GLU A 73 -2.40 8.09 13.88
CA GLU A 73 -1.99 7.51 15.16
C GLU A 73 -0.59 6.87 15.08
N LEU A 74 -0.29 6.13 14.00
CA LEU A 74 1.03 5.54 13.75
C LEU A 74 2.11 6.62 13.62
N MET A 75 1.85 7.67 12.83
CA MET A 75 2.80 8.79 12.69
C MET A 75 3.09 9.44 14.04
N GLY A 76 2.07 9.68 14.85
CA GLY A 76 2.24 10.23 16.20
C GLY A 76 3.05 9.31 17.12
N LYS A 77 2.74 8.01 17.15
CA LYS A 77 3.43 7.03 17.98
C LYS A 77 4.91 6.89 17.62
N TYR A 78 5.22 6.80 16.34
CA TYR A 78 6.58 6.59 15.86
C TYR A 78 7.35 7.88 15.57
N LYS A 79 6.71 9.04 15.81
CA LYS A 79 7.27 10.39 15.59
C LYS A 79 7.72 10.59 14.13
N GLU A 80 6.92 10.13 13.19
CA GLU A 80 7.17 10.25 11.75
C GLU A 80 6.44 11.46 11.18
N THR A 81 7.06 12.09 10.19
CA THR A 81 6.44 13.11 9.33
C THR A 81 5.85 12.49 8.06
N ALA A 82 5.20 13.29 7.23
CA ALA A 82 4.67 12.83 5.96
C ALA A 82 5.75 12.23 5.03
N ASP A 83 6.97 12.77 5.06
CA ASP A 83 8.10 12.24 4.29
C ASP A 83 8.54 10.85 4.74
N GLY A 84 8.26 10.49 5.99
CA GLY A 84 8.63 9.20 6.58
C GLY A 84 7.61 8.09 6.35
N ILE A 85 6.54 8.33 5.56
CA ILE A 85 5.54 7.31 5.24
C ILE A 85 5.52 6.94 3.76
N ILE A 86 5.22 5.67 3.47
CA ILE A 86 4.92 5.16 2.14
C ILE A 86 3.56 4.45 2.20
N VAL A 87 2.60 4.87 1.36
CA VAL A 87 1.27 4.26 1.30
C VAL A 87 1.12 3.47 0.01
N ILE A 88 0.69 2.21 0.13
CA ILE A 88 0.52 1.26 -0.97
C ILE A 88 -0.96 0.90 -1.10
N TYR A 89 -1.52 1.05 -2.30
CA TYR A 89 -2.95 0.85 -2.53
C TYR A 89 -3.26 0.50 -3.99
N ASP A 90 -4.48 0.04 -4.23
CA ASP A 90 -5.03 -0.26 -5.54
C ASP A 90 -5.51 1.00 -6.26
N ASP A 91 -5.40 1.03 -7.59
CA ASP A 91 -5.84 2.16 -8.40
C ASP A 91 -6.54 1.68 -9.67
N ILE A 92 -7.80 2.08 -9.83
CA ILE A 92 -8.65 1.69 -10.95
C ILE A 92 -8.31 2.42 -12.25
N ASP A 93 -7.68 3.59 -12.15
CA ASP A 93 -7.32 4.43 -13.29
C ASP A 93 -6.00 3.96 -13.95
N ILE A 94 -5.38 2.90 -13.42
CA ILE A 94 -4.14 2.32 -13.93
C ILE A 94 -4.42 0.91 -14.44
N ALA A 95 -3.88 0.59 -15.62
CA ALA A 95 -4.04 -0.75 -16.22
C ALA A 95 -3.58 -1.84 -15.25
N ILE A 96 -4.31 -2.98 -15.24
CA ILE A 96 -4.04 -4.09 -14.33
C ILE A 96 -2.58 -4.54 -14.41
N GLY A 97 -2.00 -4.83 -13.27
CA GLY A 97 -0.61 -5.25 -13.18
C GLY A 97 0.41 -4.13 -13.34
N THR A 98 0.00 -2.94 -13.80
CA THR A 98 0.90 -1.77 -13.90
C THR A 98 1.08 -1.11 -12.54
N ILE A 99 2.27 -0.54 -12.31
CA ILE A 99 2.60 0.11 -11.03
C ILE A 99 2.93 1.57 -11.28
N ARG A 100 2.55 2.45 -10.36
CA ARG A 100 2.95 3.86 -10.36
C ARG A 100 3.35 4.33 -8.96
N ALA A 101 4.59 4.80 -8.82
CA ALA A 101 5.08 5.42 -7.59
C ALA A 101 5.29 6.91 -7.78
N ARG A 102 5.03 7.69 -6.72
CA ARG A 102 5.23 9.16 -6.66
C ARG A 102 5.57 9.61 -5.25
N ASN A 103 6.30 10.72 -5.14
CA ASN A 103 6.60 11.38 -3.86
C ASN A 103 5.40 12.14 -3.28
N ALA A 104 4.47 12.56 -4.12
CA ALA A 104 3.27 13.32 -3.73
C ALA A 104 2.13 13.10 -4.74
N GLY A 105 0.92 13.58 -4.43
CA GLY A 105 -0.20 13.56 -5.38
C GLY A 105 -1.57 13.60 -4.68
N SER A 106 -2.64 13.83 -5.46
CA SER A 106 -4.01 13.80 -4.96
C SER A 106 -4.43 12.40 -4.51
N ALA A 107 -5.55 12.32 -3.80
CA ALA A 107 -6.15 11.05 -3.37
C ALA A 107 -6.89 10.31 -4.50
N GLY A 108 -7.19 10.98 -5.60
CA GLY A 108 -8.02 10.43 -6.67
C GLY A 108 -9.40 10.01 -6.17
N THR A 109 -9.88 8.89 -6.68
CA THR A 109 -11.17 8.28 -6.32
C THR A 109 -11.06 7.32 -5.12
N HIS A 110 -9.84 7.02 -4.64
CA HIS A 110 -9.62 6.01 -3.62
C HIS A 110 -10.00 6.51 -2.21
N ASN A 111 -11.04 5.94 -1.61
CA ASN A 111 -11.59 6.39 -0.33
C ASN A 111 -10.58 6.37 0.83
N GLY A 112 -9.74 5.33 0.91
CA GLY A 112 -8.69 5.26 1.93
C GLY A 112 -7.69 6.40 1.82
N MET A 113 -7.29 6.76 0.60
CA MET A 113 -6.39 7.88 0.35
C MET A 113 -7.04 9.23 0.68
N ARG A 114 -8.34 9.41 0.35
CA ARG A 114 -9.09 10.62 0.73
C ARG A 114 -9.09 10.81 2.24
N ASN A 115 -9.39 9.76 2.98
CA ASN A 115 -9.41 9.82 4.45
C ASN A 115 -8.00 10.04 5.04
N ILE A 116 -6.93 9.47 4.44
CA ILE A 116 -5.55 9.77 4.85
C ILE A 116 -5.25 11.26 4.66
N VAL A 117 -5.52 11.83 3.48
CA VAL A 117 -5.28 13.25 3.20
C VAL A 117 -6.09 14.14 4.15
N GLU A 118 -7.34 13.81 4.43
CA GLU A 118 -8.19 14.50 5.40
C GLU A 118 -7.57 14.46 6.82
N CYS A 119 -7.21 13.28 7.32
CA CYS A 119 -6.60 13.11 8.64
C CYS A 119 -5.22 13.77 8.78
N LEU A 120 -4.55 14.04 7.66
CA LEU A 120 -3.29 14.77 7.59
C LEU A 120 -3.46 16.26 7.24
N ASN A 121 -4.65 16.82 7.49
CA ASN A 121 -4.99 18.24 7.27
C ASN A 121 -4.72 18.72 5.84
N GLY A 122 -5.05 17.90 4.85
CA GLY A 122 -4.86 18.20 3.43
C GLY A 122 -3.43 17.97 2.91
N ASN A 123 -2.52 17.46 3.76
CA ASN A 123 -1.15 17.19 3.29
C ASN A 123 -1.14 16.01 2.33
N THR A 124 -0.64 16.24 1.12
CA THR A 124 -0.49 15.26 0.04
C THR A 124 0.97 14.92 -0.26
N ALA A 125 1.93 15.53 0.45
CA ALA A 125 3.36 15.37 0.25
C ALA A 125 3.91 14.15 0.99
N PHE A 126 3.45 12.96 0.61
CA PHE A 126 3.96 11.69 1.11
C PHE A 126 4.10 10.67 -0.04
N LYS A 127 5.03 9.75 0.13
CA LYS A 127 5.32 8.71 -0.86
C LYS A 127 4.17 7.75 -1.01
N ARG A 128 3.88 7.36 -2.25
CA ARG A 128 2.80 6.42 -2.58
C ARG A 128 3.16 5.48 -3.70
N ILE A 129 2.68 4.25 -3.62
CA ILE A 129 2.79 3.24 -4.67
C ILE A 129 1.38 2.76 -5.00
N ARG A 130 0.99 2.90 -6.27
CA ARG A 130 -0.31 2.52 -6.80
C ARG A 130 -0.18 1.29 -7.65
N ILE A 131 -1.01 0.29 -7.43
CA ILE A 131 -1.05 -0.95 -8.20
C ILE A 131 -2.35 -0.95 -8.99
N GLY A 132 -2.23 -1.02 -10.31
CA GLY A 132 -3.37 -0.94 -11.23
C GLY A 132 -4.30 -2.13 -11.12
N THR A 133 -5.60 -1.85 -11.14
CA THR A 133 -6.66 -2.85 -11.25
C THR A 133 -7.30 -2.87 -12.63
N GLY A 134 -7.15 -1.80 -13.41
CA GLY A 134 -7.44 -1.71 -14.84
C GLY A 134 -8.84 -2.10 -15.26
N PHE A 135 -9.85 -1.71 -14.51
CA PHE A 135 -11.22 -2.08 -14.87
C PHE A 135 -11.91 -1.03 -15.73
N ASP A 136 -12.33 -1.45 -16.92
CA ASP A 136 -13.55 -0.89 -17.50
C ASP A 136 -14.75 -1.51 -16.74
N HIS A 137 -15.26 -0.80 -15.75
CA HIS A 137 -16.32 -1.32 -14.90
C HIS A 137 -17.74 -1.10 -15.49
N GLY A 138 -17.84 -0.41 -16.64
CA GLY A 138 -19.14 -0.09 -17.26
C GLY A 138 -20.11 0.50 -16.24
N ASN A 139 -21.26 -0.14 -16.07
CA ASN A 139 -22.30 0.25 -15.11
C ASN A 139 -22.15 -0.42 -13.71
N VAL A 140 -21.09 -1.20 -13.48
CA VAL A 140 -20.87 -1.86 -12.17
C VAL A 140 -20.37 -0.83 -11.17
N PRO A 141 -21.01 -0.70 -9.99
CA PRO A 141 -20.54 0.21 -8.96
C PRO A 141 -19.08 -0.11 -8.54
N LEU A 142 -18.28 0.93 -8.43
CA LEU A 142 -16.83 0.83 -8.18
C LEU A 142 -16.48 -0.04 -6.97
N TYR A 143 -17.26 0.09 -5.88
CA TYR A 143 -17.05 -0.69 -4.67
C TYR A 143 -17.21 -2.20 -4.91
N ASN A 144 -18.09 -2.62 -5.82
CA ASN A 144 -18.23 -4.04 -6.17
C ASN A 144 -17.00 -4.57 -6.89
N VAL A 145 -16.39 -3.74 -7.73
CA VAL A 145 -15.19 -4.09 -8.47
C VAL A 145 -14.02 -4.29 -7.52
N VAL A 146 -13.68 -3.29 -6.71
CA VAL A 146 -12.51 -3.33 -5.82
C VAL A 146 -12.64 -4.37 -4.70
N LEU A 147 -13.86 -4.72 -4.31
CA LEU A 147 -14.14 -5.78 -3.33
C LEU A 147 -14.28 -7.17 -3.96
N SER A 148 -14.23 -7.28 -5.29
CA SER A 148 -14.26 -8.58 -5.96
C SER A 148 -12.92 -9.31 -5.79
N LYS A 149 -12.96 -10.64 -5.90
CA LYS A 149 -11.77 -11.49 -5.83
C LYS A 149 -10.96 -11.41 -7.10
N VAL A 150 -9.65 -11.24 -6.97
CA VAL A 150 -8.71 -11.35 -8.09
C VAL A 150 -8.62 -12.82 -8.52
N LYS A 151 -8.87 -13.12 -9.80
CA LYS A 151 -8.93 -14.48 -10.35
C LYS A 151 -8.29 -14.55 -11.75
N GLY A 152 -7.99 -15.79 -12.20
CA GLY A 152 -7.48 -16.05 -13.55
C GLY A 152 -6.21 -15.28 -13.88
N GLU A 153 -6.10 -14.82 -15.11
CA GLU A 153 -4.95 -14.04 -15.59
C GLU A 153 -4.68 -12.79 -14.76
N ASN A 154 -5.74 -12.11 -14.30
CA ASN A 154 -5.61 -10.96 -13.45
C ASN A 154 -4.85 -11.28 -12.14
N LYS A 155 -5.03 -12.48 -11.60
CA LYS A 155 -4.30 -12.91 -10.41
C LYS A 155 -2.80 -13.02 -10.67
N THR A 156 -2.40 -13.58 -11.80
CA THR A 156 -0.99 -13.67 -12.20
C THR A 156 -0.36 -12.29 -12.30
N LEU A 157 -1.03 -11.34 -13.00
CA LEU A 157 -0.54 -9.97 -13.16
C LEU A 157 -0.44 -9.23 -11.83
N VAL A 158 -1.43 -9.39 -10.95
CA VAL A 158 -1.44 -8.75 -9.62
C VAL A 158 -0.38 -9.37 -8.72
N ASP A 159 -0.22 -10.69 -8.72
CA ASP A 159 0.82 -11.35 -7.94
C ASP A 159 2.22 -10.89 -8.39
N ALA A 160 2.48 -10.85 -9.70
CA ALA A 160 3.74 -10.35 -10.24
C ALA A 160 4.02 -8.90 -9.82
N SER A 161 3.00 -8.01 -9.90
CA SER A 161 3.13 -6.61 -9.49
C SER A 161 3.41 -6.45 -8.00
N THR A 162 2.67 -7.18 -7.16
CA THR A 162 2.82 -7.10 -5.70
C THR A 162 4.14 -7.71 -5.22
N ASP A 163 4.63 -8.78 -5.88
CA ASP A 163 5.96 -9.34 -5.63
C ASP A 163 7.05 -8.36 -6.04
N PHE A 164 6.92 -7.74 -7.22
CA PHE A 164 7.88 -6.76 -7.70
C PHE A 164 7.98 -5.55 -6.76
N VAL A 165 6.84 -4.99 -6.33
CA VAL A 165 6.81 -3.87 -5.36
C VAL A 165 7.46 -4.26 -4.04
N ALA A 166 7.21 -5.46 -3.52
CA ALA A 166 7.82 -5.92 -2.28
C ALA A 166 9.35 -6.02 -2.39
N ASN A 167 9.86 -6.53 -3.51
CA ASN A 167 11.30 -6.63 -3.78
C ASN A 167 11.96 -5.25 -3.95
N GLU A 168 11.31 -4.31 -4.65
CA GLU A 168 11.82 -2.95 -4.80
C GLU A 168 11.80 -2.18 -3.47
N LEU A 169 10.79 -2.39 -2.62
CA LEU A 169 10.78 -1.84 -1.27
C LEU A 169 11.89 -2.42 -0.41
N LEU A 170 12.20 -3.72 -0.53
CA LEU A 170 13.31 -4.34 0.17
C LEU A 170 14.66 -3.75 -0.27
N SER A 171 14.84 -3.49 -1.56
CA SER A 171 16.02 -2.80 -2.11
C SER A 171 16.12 -1.38 -1.57
N PHE A 172 15.02 -0.61 -1.65
CA PHE A 172 14.93 0.75 -1.11
C PHE A 172 15.27 0.82 0.39
N LEU A 173 14.82 -0.13 1.19
CA LEU A 173 15.16 -0.16 2.62
C LEU A 173 16.66 -0.37 2.88
N LYS A 174 17.41 -0.90 1.90
CA LYS A 174 18.86 -1.10 2.00
C LYS A 174 19.66 0.10 1.52
N ASP A 175 19.23 0.77 0.44
CA ASP A 175 19.99 1.84 -0.20
C ASP A 175 19.42 3.25 0.06
N GLY A 176 18.17 3.38 0.48
CA GLY A 176 17.51 4.65 0.78
C GLY A 176 17.05 5.44 -0.45
N ASP A 177 17.26 4.92 -1.68
CA ASP A 177 16.99 5.63 -2.94
C ASP A 177 15.55 5.40 -3.43
N PHE A 178 14.61 6.25 -3.00
CA PHE A 178 13.22 6.18 -3.44
C PHE A 178 13.05 6.59 -4.92
N ASP A 179 13.92 7.43 -5.47
CA ASP A 179 13.86 7.82 -6.89
C ASP A 179 14.24 6.63 -7.79
N LYS A 180 15.20 5.81 -7.37
CA LYS A 180 15.51 4.53 -8.01
C LYS A 180 14.30 3.60 -7.97
N LEU A 181 13.68 3.41 -6.79
CA LEU A 181 12.46 2.61 -6.66
C LEU A 181 11.38 3.14 -7.63
N MET A 182 11.13 4.47 -7.67
CA MET A 182 10.15 5.05 -8.57
C MET A 182 10.45 4.74 -10.04
N ARG A 183 11.69 4.87 -10.48
CA ARG A 183 12.08 4.53 -11.87
C ARG A 183 11.78 3.07 -12.19
N ASN A 184 12.16 2.16 -11.31
CA ASN A 184 11.99 0.71 -11.51
C ASN A 184 10.51 0.33 -11.55
N VAL A 185 9.71 0.73 -10.55
CA VAL A 185 8.31 0.36 -10.50
C VAL A 185 7.47 1.04 -11.59
N ASN A 186 7.80 2.28 -11.97
CA ASN A 186 7.10 2.98 -13.06
C ASN A 186 7.44 2.39 -14.43
N GLY A 187 8.58 1.73 -14.57
CA GLY A 187 9.01 1.01 -15.78
C GLY A 187 8.55 -0.44 -15.84
N PHE A 188 7.98 -0.98 -14.77
CA PHE A 188 7.55 -2.37 -14.69
C PHE A 188 6.45 -2.67 -15.72
N LYS A 189 6.61 -3.78 -16.43
CA LYS A 189 5.61 -4.35 -17.33
C LYS A 189 5.37 -5.78 -16.87
N PRO A 190 4.14 -6.14 -16.49
CA PRO A 190 3.80 -7.53 -16.17
C PRO A 190 3.88 -8.36 -17.47
N GLU A 191 4.50 -9.52 -17.38
CA GLU A 191 4.54 -10.53 -18.44
C GLU A 191 3.35 -11.49 -18.31
#